data_6b9df6d77f8177c9129f4fea541be900
#
_entry.id   6b9df6d77f8177c9129f4fea541be900
#
_cell.length_a   1.000
_cell.length_b   1.000
_cell.length_c   1.000
_cell.angle_alpha   90.00
_cell.angle_beta   90.00
_cell.angle_gamma   90.00
#
_symmetry.space_group_name_H-M   'P 1'
#
loop_
_entity.id
_entity.type
_entity.pdbx_description
1 polymer ?
#
loop_
_entity_poly.entity_id
_entity_poly.type
_entity_poly.pdbx_seq_one_letter_code
_entity_poly.pdbx_strand_id
1 'polypeptide(L)'
;MYSNKENVNILTSLLLEYGVSDAVVCPGSRNAPIVHNLSVCEAIRCRPVTDERSAAFYALGLAIATRRPTVVCVTSGSALLNVMPAVAEAAYQHVPLVVISADRPQQWIDQLDGQTIPQSDALGRFVRKAVQLPEPHNDEERWLCRRLVNEAMHLATCRQGAPVHINVPISEPLFEFSTEQLPQLSRFNNIKRAVFKDASMDMPDAFHEAKRPMIVIGQLAHGTISHETIRSLSEKYVVMSEPLSSPSYMTIHFDEAIRYIVSDNSSINDDEDDKTAYYPDYVIYVGDTLVSKPARRFLRNAKAPSCLITPDAADIHDPLMTLTDIVECDSDSINALLASLCDAPDTDDRCRFHDRWQSFLDACAAHADAYTPEYSQMATVKYFEEQLADLDIDICVHYANSSAVRLACIYAQHYVWCNRGVNGIEGSLSTAAGFSLATHDMTVCVIGDLSFFYDQNALWNSNLRGNLRIILLNNRGGGIFRQLPGLSDSPAADDLVMASHENTAQGICTQNDIGYMSAKNMDEMQIGIVTLLTRESERPMLREVFTDCNDDMKALEKYFKL
;
A
#
# COMPACT_ATOMS: atom_id res chain seq x y z
N MET A 1 22.42 -12.66 27.47
CA MET A 1 22.87 -11.38 28.10
C MET A 1 22.40 -10.25 27.19
N TYR A 2 21.80 -9.20 27.74
CA TYR A 2 21.35 -7.98 27.06
C TYR A 2 22.37 -6.85 27.27
N SER A 3 22.19 -5.76 26.53
CA SER A 3 22.99 -4.54 26.67
C SER A 3 22.90 -3.99 28.10
N ASN A 4 23.98 -3.32 28.57
CA ASN A 4 23.96 -2.59 29.83
C ASN A 4 23.18 -1.25 29.74
N LYS A 5 22.62 -0.90 28.58
CA LYS A 5 21.85 0.35 28.36
C LYS A 5 20.43 0.20 28.84
N GLU A 6 20.05 0.89 29.88
CA GLU A 6 18.75 0.73 30.53
C GLU A 6 17.60 1.18 29.65
N ASN A 7 17.74 2.30 28.91
CA ASN A 7 16.74 2.75 27.95
C ASN A 7 16.49 1.71 26.84
N VAL A 8 17.54 1.04 26.37
CA VAL A 8 17.43 -0.02 25.36
C VAL A 8 16.72 -1.25 25.94
N ASN A 9 16.97 -1.61 27.19
CA ASN A 9 16.29 -2.73 27.86
C ASN A 9 14.81 -2.44 28.10
N ILE A 10 14.45 -1.21 28.52
CA ILE A 10 13.07 -0.76 28.67
C ILE A 10 12.33 -0.81 27.32
N LEU A 11 12.97 -0.28 26.27
CA LEU A 11 12.43 -0.30 24.91
C LEU A 11 12.16 -1.75 24.48
N THR A 12 13.16 -2.63 24.59
CA THR A 12 13.04 -4.03 24.15
C THR A 12 11.93 -4.76 24.88
N SER A 13 11.83 -4.60 26.21
CA SER A 13 10.77 -5.21 27.01
C SER A 13 9.37 -4.77 26.55
N LEU A 14 9.17 -3.49 26.28
CA LEU A 14 7.87 -2.97 25.85
C LEU A 14 7.54 -3.34 24.41
N LEU A 15 8.50 -3.43 23.49
CA LEU A 15 8.27 -3.95 22.14
C LEU A 15 7.69 -5.38 22.18
N LEU A 16 8.21 -6.23 23.07
CA LEU A 16 7.69 -7.58 23.30
C LEU A 16 6.25 -7.56 23.82
N GLU A 17 5.95 -6.70 24.80
CA GLU A 17 4.60 -6.55 25.38
C GLU A 17 3.56 -6.06 24.35
N TYR A 18 3.99 -5.27 23.36
CA TYR A 18 3.13 -4.82 22.25
C TYR A 18 3.08 -5.82 21.08
N GLY A 19 3.71 -6.99 21.22
CA GLY A 19 3.62 -8.08 20.25
C GLY A 19 4.45 -7.86 18.98
N VAL A 20 5.50 -7.05 19.05
CA VAL A 20 6.48 -6.94 17.96
C VAL A 20 7.19 -8.28 17.78
N SER A 21 7.09 -8.86 16.60
CA SER A 21 7.68 -10.15 16.23
C SER A 21 8.74 -10.05 15.12
N ASP A 22 8.80 -8.92 14.44
CA ASP A 22 9.70 -8.72 13.32
C ASP A 22 10.39 -7.33 13.40
N ALA A 23 11.68 -7.33 13.12
CA ALA A 23 12.51 -6.13 13.07
C ALA A 23 13.41 -6.17 11.83
N VAL A 24 13.34 -5.15 10.98
CA VAL A 24 14.30 -4.91 9.91
C VAL A 24 15.40 -4.02 10.46
N VAL A 25 16.65 -4.50 10.38
CA VAL A 25 17.78 -3.84 11.03
C VAL A 25 18.82 -3.42 10.00
N CYS A 26 19.23 -2.15 10.07
CA CYS A 26 20.30 -1.61 9.24
C CYS A 26 21.64 -1.66 9.97
N PRO A 27 22.77 -1.81 9.26
CA PRO A 27 24.10 -1.85 9.87
C PRO A 27 24.46 -0.50 10.49
N GLY A 28 25.20 -0.54 11.58
CA GLY A 28 25.74 0.64 12.25
C GLY A 28 26.27 0.33 13.65
N SER A 29 27.19 1.16 14.13
CA SER A 29 27.76 0.97 15.48
C SER A 29 26.87 1.55 16.58
N ARG A 30 26.22 2.71 16.32
CA ARG A 30 25.40 3.39 17.34
C ARG A 30 24.15 2.61 17.71
N ASN A 31 23.52 1.92 16.75
CA ASN A 31 22.36 1.08 17.00
C ASN A 31 22.71 -0.35 17.48
N ALA A 32 24.00 -0.71 17.58
CA ALA A 32 24.40 -2.06 17.96
C ALA A 32 23.81 -2.54 19.30
N PRO A 33 23.70 -1.73 20.37
CA PRO A 33 23.03 -2.15 21.61
C PRO A 33 21.56 -2.53 21.41
N ILE A 34 20.84 -1.81 20.55
CA ILE A 34 19.44 -2.09 20.21
C ILE A 34 19.36 -3.38 19.39
N VAL A 35 20.14 -3.46 18.30
CA VAL A 35 20.16 -4.63 17.41
C VAL A 35 20.55 -5.89 18.18
N HIS A 36 21.54 -5.80 19.07
CA HIS A 36 21.93 -6.91 19.94
C HIS A 36 20.73 -7.39 20.78
N ASN A 37 20.06 -6.49 21.48
CA ASN A 37 18.91 -6.86 22.31
C ASN A 37 17.79 -7.51 21.49
N LEU A 38 17.46 -6.93 20.32
CA LEU A 38 16.47 -7.51 19.42
C LEU A 38 16.88 -8.91 18.93
N SER A 39 18.16 -9.11 18.62
CA SER A 39 18.67 -10.38 18.07
C SER A 39 18.74 -11.53 19.08
N VAL A 40 18.92 -11.23 20.37
CA VAL A 40 18.92 -12.25 21.43
C VAL A 40 17.51 -12.57 21.96
N CYS A 41 16.50 -11.81 21.55
CA CYS A 41 15.10 -12.10 21.87
C CYS A 41 14.55 -13.12 20.89
N GLU A 42 14.30 -14.36 21.33
CA GLU A 42 13.76 -15.44 20.50
C GLU A 42 12.40 -15.09 19.86
N ALA A 43 11.64 -14.19 20.48
CA ALA A 43 10.33 -13.74 20.00
C ALA A 43 10.41 -12.72 18.85
N ILE A 44 11.59 -12.15 18.56
CA ILE A 44 11.79 -11.13 17.54
C ILE A 44 12.71 -11.66 16.44
N ARG A 45 12.21 -11.72 15.21
CA ARG A 45 13.02 -12.10 14.05
C ARG A 45 13.70 -10.87 13.46
N CYS A 46 15.02 -10.78 13.60
CA CYS A 46 15.81 -9.72 12.98
C CYS A 46 16.15 -10.04 11.54
N ARG A 47 15.90 -9.09 10.64
CA ARG A 47 16.18 -9.21 9.21
C ARG A 47 17.13 -8.10 8.78
N PRO A 48 18.38 -8.43 8.41
CA PRO A 48 19.35 -7.41 7.99
C PRO A 48 19.02 -6.91 6.58
N VAL A 49 18.92 -5.58 6.43
CA VAL A 49 18.84 -4.88 5.16
C VAL A 49 19.71 -3.64 5.22
N THR A 50 20.63 -3.49 4.25
CA THR A 50 21.68 -2.46 4.33
C THR A 50 21.17 -1.08 3.93
N ASP A 51 20.39 -0.96 2.86
CA ASP A 51 19.78 0.29 2.41
C ASP A 51 18.59 0.63 3.32
N GLU A 52 18.65 1.74 4.03
CA GLU A 52 17.63 2.14 5.02
C GLU A 52 16.27 2.44 4.36
N ARG A 53 16.26 2.93 3.14
CA ARG A 53 15.03 3.13 2.37
C ARG A 53 14.36 1.79 2.09
N SER A 54 15.08 0.85 1.50
CA SER A 54 14.59 -0.51 1.28
C SER A 54 14.19 -1.18 2.60
N ALA A 55 14.99 -1.04 3.66
CA ALA A 55 14.70 -1.60 4.99
C ALA A 55 13.35 -1.12 5.54
N ALA A 56 13.06 0.17 5.41
CA ALA A 56 11.81 0.74 5.88
C ALA A 56 10.59 0.23 5.07
N PHE A 57 10.73 0.08 3.74
CA PHE A 57 9.69 -0.54 2.92
C PHE A 57 9.56 -2.06 3.16
N TYR A 58 10.64 -2.75 3.50
CA TYR A 58 10.57 -4.14 3.99
C TYR A 58 9.75 -4.25 5.27
N ALA A 59 10.00 -3.36 6.24
CA ALA A 59 9.24 -3.31 7.47
C ALA A 59 7.76 -2.95 7.22
N LEU A 60 7.48 -2.06 6.26
CA LEU A 60 6.13 -1.76 5.79
C LEU A 60 5.44 -3.02 5.24
N GLY A 61 6.10 -3.76 4.36
CA GLY A 61 5.57 -5.02 3.78
C GLY A 61 5.28 -6.08 4.83
N LEU A 62 6.21 -6.26 5.81
CA LEU A 62 6.01 -7.15 6.94
C LEU A 62 4.81 -6.72 7.81
N ALA A 63 4.67 -5.42 8.09
CA ALA A 63 3.55 -4.90 8.87
C ALA A 63 2.21 -5.08 8.17
N ILE A 64 2.15 -4.88 6.85
CA ILE A 64 0.96 -5.14 6.03
C ILE A 64 0.56 -6.61 6.07
N ALA A 65 1.51 -7.52 5.87
CA ALA A 65 1.26 -8.95 5.84
C ALA A 65 0.83 -9.52 7.21
N THR A 66 1.48 -9.07 8.29
CA THR A 66 1.24 -9.58 9.65
C THR A 66 0.12 -8.85 10.40
N ARG A 67 -0.25 -7.64 9.95
CA ARG A 67 -1.15 -6.71 10.66
C ARG A 67 -0.66 -6.39 12.09
N ARG A 68 0.66 -6.35 12.27
CA ARG A 68 1.31 -6.10 13.57
C ARG A 68 2.32 -4.97 13.47
N PRO A 69 2.62 -4.27 14.58
CA PRO A 69 3.68 -3.29 14.58
C PRO A 69 5.01 -3.96 14.23
N THR A 70 5.68 -3.41 13.23
CA THR A 70 6.99 -3.89 12.74
C THR A 70 8.03 -2.81 12.90
N VAL A 71 9.19 -3.20 13.38
CA VAL A 71 10.32 -2.30 13.65
C VAL A 71 11.21 -2.15 12.41
N VAL A 72 11.60 -0.91 12.09
CA VAL A 72 12.81 -0.61 11.33
C VAL A 72 13.79 0.09 12.24
N CYS A 73 15.01 -0.47 12.39
CA CYS A 73 16.05 0.07 13.28
C CYS A 73 17.23 0.58 12.46
N VAL A 74 17.52 1.87 12.58
CA VAL A 74 18.60 2.56 11.86
C VAL A 74 19.63 3.16 12.81
N THR A 75 20.85 3.37 12.31
CA THR A 75 21.90 4.09 13.04
C THR A 75 21.64 5.59 13.03
N SER A 76 22.52 6.38 13.62
CA SER A 76 22.39 7.84 13.72
C SER A 76 22.69 8.55 12.39
N GLY A 77 22.26 9.80 12.28
CA GLY A 77 22.54 10.68 11.17
C GLY A 77 21.59 10.49 9.97
N SER A 78 22.15 10.56 8.77
CA SER A 78 21.37 10.50 7.51
C SER A 78 20.61 9.18 7.31
N ALA A 79 20.97 8.12 8.00
CA ALA A 79 20.25 6.84 8.00
C ALA A 79 18.75 7.02 8.34
N LEU A 80 18.44 7.88 9.32
CA LEU A 80 17.06 8.21 9.66
C LEU A 80 16.32 8.91 8.52
N LEU A 81 16.99 9.79 7.78
CA LEU A 81 16.33 10.53 6.69
C LEU A 81 16.00 9.62 5.50
N ASN A 82 16.73 8.54 5.30
CA ASN A 82 16.48 7.58 4.22
C ASN A 82 15.18 6.78 4.42
N VAL A 83 14.67 6.64 5.64
CA VAL A 83 13.40 5.92 5.88
C VAL A 83 12.15 6.76 5.56
N MET A 84 12.30 8.07 5.31
CA MET A 84 11.20 9.02 5.15
C MET A 84 10.16 8.61 4.09
N PRO A 85 10.53 8.13 2.88
CA PRO A 85 9.53 7.73 1.89
C PRO A 85 8.60 6.61 2.39
N ALA A 86 9.15 5.60 3.06
CA ALA A 86 8.36 4.50 3.61
C ALA A 86 7.49 4.95 4.80
N VAL A 87 7.98 5.88 5.61
CA VAL A 87 7.20 6.46 6.72
C VAL A 87 6.03 7.26 6.19
N ALA A 88 6.23 8.06 5.12
CA ALA A 88 5.14 8.77 4.48
C ALA A 88 4.10 7.79 3.89
N GLU A 89 4.54 6.74 3.21
CA GLU A 89 3.64 5.70 2.67
C GLU A 89 2.87 4.99 3.80
N ALA A 90 3.55 4.63 4.90
CA ALA A 90 2.93 4.01 6.07
C ALA A 90 1.87 4.92 6.73
N ALA A 91 2.11 6.24 6.75
CA ALA A 91 1.17 7.21 7.30
C ALA A 91 -0.14 7.25 6.51
N TYR A 92 -0.06 7.27 5.19
CA TYR A 92 -1.23 7.32 4.31
C TYR A 92 -1.90 5.95 4.09
N GLN A 93 -1.23 4.85 4.42
CA GLN A 93 -1.83 3.51 4.44
C GLN A 93 -2.23 3.04 5.85
N HIS A 94 -2.10 3.89 6.86
CA HIS A 94 -2.44 3.57 8.25
C HIS A 94 -1.72 2.32 8.80
N VAL A 95 -0.44 2.14 8.42
CA VAL A 95 0.35 0.97 8.80
C VAL A 95 1.17 1.25 10.07
N PRO A 96 1.16 0.37 11.09
CA PRO A 96 1.89 0.55 12.33
C PRO A 96 3.40 0.29 12.17
N LEU A 97 4.11 1.21 11.52
CA LEU A 97 5.56 1.17 11.34
C LEU A 97 6.26 1.83 12.52
N VAL A 98 7.14 1.10 13.21
CA VAL A 98 7.90 1.61 14.35
C VAL A 98 9.33 1.92 13.92
N VAL A 99 9.64 3.20 13.73
CA VAL A 99 10.99 3.66 13.41
C VAL A 99 11.77 3.83 14.70
N ILE A 100 12.88 3.11 14.84
CA ILE A 100 13.82 3.26 15.93
C ILE A 100 15.14 3.78 15.37
N SER A 101 15.54 4.99 15.78
CA SER A 101 16.83 5.57 15.44
C SER A 101 17.73 5.61 16.68
N ALA A 102 18.91 5.01 16.58
CA ALA A 102 19.93 5.26 17.56
C ALA A 102 20.48 6.68 17.39
N ASP A 103 20.88 7.31 18.48
CA ASP A 103 21.43 8.67 18.44
C ASP A 103 22.62 8.82 19.38
N ARG A 104 23.36 9.91 19.20
CA ARG A 104 24.31 10.38 20.19
C ARG A 104 23.59 11.10 21.32
N PRO A 105 24.16 11.18 22.52
CA PRO A 105 23.65 12.06 23.59
C PRO A 105 23.52 13.51 23.13
N GLN A 106 22.47 14.19 23.56
CA GLN A 106 22.04 15.51 23.06
C GLN A 106 23.15 16.58 23.07
N GLN A 107 24.05 16.54 24.03
CA GLN A 107 25.15 17.51 24.13
C GLN A 107 26.16 17.42 22.98
N TRP A 108 26.15 16.35 22.18
CA TRP A 108 27.03 16.16 21.03
C TRP A 108 26.38 16.49 19.68
N ILE A 109 25.08 16.78 19.67
CA ILE A 109 24.39 17.15 18.44
C ILE A 109 24.84 18.56 18.04
N ASP A 110 25.15 18.73 16.75
CA ASP A 110 25.66 19.98 16.16
C ASP A 110 27.01 20.46 16.75
N GLN A 111 27.80 19.54 17.37
CA GLN A 111 29.12 19.81 17.89
C GLN A 111 30.26 19.28 17.00
N LEU A 112 30.00 19.15 15.69
CA LEU A 112 30.94 18.64 14.68
C LEU A 112 31.27 17.14 14.81
N ASP A 113 30.56 16.42 15.65
CA ASP A 113 30.65 14.96 15.69
C ASP A 113 30.06 14.33 14.41
N GLY A 114 30.75 13.31 13.90
CA GLY A 114 30.31 12.59 12.72
C GLY A 114 28.99 11.85 12.94
N GLN A 115 28.15 11.77 11.91
CA GLN A 115 26.85 11.09 11.91
C GLN A 115 25.88 11.63 12.98
N THR A 116 25.79 12.95 13.13
CA THR A 116 24.84 13.64 14.00
C THR A 116 23.96 14.59 13.19
N ILE A 117 22.69 14.61 13.51
CA ILE A 117 21.68 15.58 13.06
C ILE A 117 20.63 15.72 14.17
N PRO A 118 19.84 16.78 14.24
CA PRO A 118 18.66 16.84 15.10
C PRO A 118 17.62 15.79 14.68
N GLN A 119 17.54 14.65 15.40
CA GLN A 119 16.74 13.48 14.98
C GLN A 119 15.31 13.47 15.54
N SER A 120 15.07 14.07 16.72
CA SER A 120 13.82 13.90 17.48
C SER A 120 12.55 14.20 16.67
N ASP A 121 12.57 15.19 15.78
CA ASP A 121 11.43 15.59 14.95
C ASP A 121 11.71 15.49 13.43
N ALA A 122 12.77 14.78 13.04
CA ALA A 122 13.23 14.73 11.66
C ALA A 122 12.19 14.11 10.69
N LEU A 123 11.30 13.25 11.16
CA LEU A 123 10.24 12.63 10.36
C LEU A 123 8.96 13.48 10.28
N GLY A 124 8.92 14.59 11.00
CA GLY A 124 7.88 15.62 10.92
C GLY A 124 6.46 15.08 11.13
N ARG A 125 5.53 15.58 10.32
CA ARG A 125 4.09 15.26 10.42
C ARG A 125 3.69 13.85 9.99
N PHE A 126 4.60 13.10 9.37
CA PHE A 126 4.29 11.76 8.88
C PHE A 126 4.27 10.70 9.99
N VAL A 127 4.80 11.00 11.18
CA VAL A 127 4.65 10.13 12.34
C VAL A 127 3.57 10.68 13.28
N ARG A 128 2.72 9.78 13.78
CA ARG A 128 1.68 10.16 14.76
C ARG A 128 2.28 10.60 16.08
N LYS A 129 3.45 10.06 16.43
CA LYS A 129 4.24 10.42 17.61
C LYS A 129 5.72 10.25 17.35
N ALA A 130 6.49 11.26 17.68
CA ALA A 130 7.94 11.18 17.87
C ALA A 130 8.25 11.30 19.36
N VAL A 131 9.17 10.45 19.85
CA VAL A 131 9.68 10.51 21.24
C VAL A 131 11.19 10.36 21.25
N GLN A 132 11.84 11.07 22.17
CA GLN A 132 13.25 10.89 22.48
C GLN A 132 13.39 10.29 23.87
N LEU A 133 14.03 9.12 23.97
CA LEU A 133 14.19 8.44 25.24
C LEU A 133 15.33 9.09 26.05
N PRO A 134 15.17 9.24 27.37
CA PRO A 134 16.30 9.55 28.23
C PRO A 134 17.27 8.36 28.36
N GLU A 135 18.51 8.61 28.76
CA GLU A 135 19.37 7.59 29.39
C GLU A 135 19.11 7.65 30.91
N PRO A 136 18.38 6.69 31.52
CA PRO A 136 17.88 6.83 32.88
C PRO A 136 19.00 6.71 33.93
N HIS A 137 19.05 7.64 34.88
CA HIS A 137 19.93 7.63 36.03
C HIS A 137 19.18 7.54 37.37
N ASN A 138 17.87 7.72 37.35
CA ASN A 138 17.01 7.70 38.53
C ASN A 138 15.61 7.15 38.17
N ASP A 139 14.76 6.96 39.18
CA ASP A 139 13.42 6.36 39.01
C ASP A 139 12.46 7.23 38.20
N GLU A 140 12.55 8.56 38.24
CA GLU A 140 11.73 9.46 37.46
C GLU A 140 12.06 9.35 35.95
N GLU A 141 13.35 9.25 35.62
CA GLU A 141 13.80 9.07 34.23
C GLU A 141 13.45 7.68 33.70
N ARG A 142 13.49 6.63 34.55
CA ARG A 142 12.98 5.28 34.21
C ARG A 142 11.51 5.31 33.92
N TRP A 143 10.73 5.96 34.78
CA TRP A 143 9.30 6.15 34.57
C TRP A 143 9.03 6.92 33.27
N LEU A 144 9.76 8.02 33.01
CA LEU A 144 9.62 8.81 31.79
C LEU A 144 9.94 7.97 30.55
N CYS A 145 11.04 7.22 30.52
CA CYS A 145 11.44 6.34 29.43
C CYS A 145 10.32 5.33 29.11
N ARG A 146 9.83 4.63 30.14
CA ARG A 146 8.73 3.68 30.02
C ARG A 146 7.46 4.33 29.50
N ARG A 147 7.09 5.52 29.98
CA ARG A 147 5.92 6.26 29.54
C ARG A 147 6.00 6.64 28.06
N LEU A 148 7.14 7.16 27.62
CA LEU A 148 7.34 7.59 26.23
C LEU A 148 7.24 6.42 25.25
N VAL A 149 7.83 5.27 25.56
CA VAL A 149 7.71 4.07 24.73
C VAL A 149 6.25 3.61 24.67
N ASN A 150 5.56 3.57 25.82
CA ASN A 150 4.14 3.18 25.86
C ASN A 150 3.26 4.15 25.06
N GLU A 151 3.49 5.47 25.13
CA GLU A 151 2.77 6.46 24.33
C GLU A 151 2.96 6.22 22.83
N ALA A 152 4.20 6.05 22.38
CA ALA A 152 4.50 5.78 20.98
C ALA A 152 3.84 4.49 20.50
N MET A 153 4.06 3.40 21.20
CA MET A 153 3.53 2.08 20.82
C MET A 153 1.99 2.01 20.86
N HIS A 154 1.37 2.67 21.85
CA HIS A 154 -0.09 2.79 21.90
C HIS A 154 -0.63 3.52 20.66
N LEU A 155 -0.01 4.66 20.30
CA LEU A 155 -0.44 5.44 19.15
C LEU A 155 -0.12 4.75 17.80
N ALA A 156 0.90 3.89 17.77
CA ALA A 156 1.18 3.06 16.58
C ALA A 156 0.07 2.04 16.33
N THR A 157 -0.56 1.51 17.40
CA THR A 157 -1.48 0.37 17.30
C THR A 157 -2.96 0.73 17.52
N CYS A 158 -3.24 1.97 17.92
CA CYS A 158 -4.64 2.39 18.14
C CYS A 158 -5.33 2.77 16.83
N ARG A 159 -6.66 2.59 16.78
CA ARG A 159 -7.51 2.87 15.60
C ARG A 159 -7.04 2.07 14.38
N GLN A 160 -6.74 2.73 13.26
CA GLN A 160 -6.25 2.10 12.03
C GLN A 160 -4.75 1.74 12.08
N GLY A 161 -4.02 2.27 13.06
CA GLY A 161 -2.57 2.22 13.11
C GLY A 161 -1.91 3.47 12.50
N ALA A 162 -0.62 3.67 12.77
CA ALA A 162 0.17 4.74 12.16
C ALA A 162 1.66 4.55 12.43
N PRO A 163 2.56 5.15 11.62
CA PRO A 163 3.98 5.15 11.95
C PRO A 163 4.28 6.02 13.18
N VAL A 164 5.28 5.60 13.94
CA VAL A 164 5.83 6.32 15.09
C VAL A 164 7.35 6.31 15.06
N HIS A 165 7.97 7.30 15.72
CA HIS A 165 9.42 7.41 15.82
C HIS A 165 9.88 7.38 17.27
N ILE A 166 10.84 6.51 17.58
CA ILE A 166 11.50 6.40 18.88
C ILE A 166 12.98 6.67 18.68
N ASN A 167 13.42 7.88 19.03
CA ASN A 167 14.84 8.26 19.04
C ASN A 167 15.50 7.81 20.33
N VAL A 168 16.63 7.11 20.23
CA VAL A 168 17.30 6.46 21.36
C VAL A 168 18.74 6.98 21.49
N PRO A 169 18.98 8.03 22.27
CA PRO A 169 20.33 8.44 22.64
C PRO A 169 21.05 7.34 23.40
N ILE A 170 22.30 7.06 23.03
CA ILE A 170 23.14 6.02 23.64
C ILE A 170 24.54 6.57 23.82
N SER A 171 24.96 6.70 25.07
CA SER A 171 26.34 7.07 25.43
C SER A 171 27.30 5.89 25.27
N GLU A 172 28.59 6.18 25.12
CA GLU A 172 29.64 5.16 25.16
C GLU A 172 29.91 4.69 26.63
N PRO A 173 30.39 3.46 26.81
CA PRO A 173 30.72 2.44 25.79
C PRO A 173 29.48 1.74 25.22
N LEU A 174 29.53 1.34 23.93
CA LEU A 174 28.35 0.75 23.22
C LEU A 174 28.26 -0.77 23.34
N PHE A 175 29.40 -1.46 23.54
CA PHE A 175 29.49 -2.91 23.33
C PHE A 175 29.67 -3.66 24.68
N GLU A 176 28.87 -3.29 25.67
CA GLU A 176 28.79 -3.99 26.94
C GLU A 176 27.45 -4.71 27.08
N PHE A 177 27.48 -6.05 27.17
CA PHE A 177 26.32 -6.92 27.21
C PHE A 177 26.34 -7.75 28.50
N SER A 178 25.94 -7.13 29.60
CA SER A 178 26.09 -7.69 30.96
C SER A 178 24.75 -7.87 31.70
N THR A 179 23.65 -7.42 31.15
CA THR A 179 22.32 -7.53 31.78
C THR A 179 21.72 -8.92 31.51
N GLU A 180 21.43 -9.66 32.57
CA GLU A 180 20.95 -11.05 32.48
C GLU A 180 19.50 -11.13 32.02
N GLN A 181 18.63 -10.22 32.44
CA GLN A 181 17.21 -10.24 32.19
C GLN A 181 16.67 -8.85 31.84
N LEU A 182 15.72 -8.80 30.93
CA LEU A 182 14.98 -7.57 30.66
C LEU A 182 14.09 -7.20 31.85
N PRO A 183 13.84 -5.90 32.09
CA PRO A 183 12.89 -5.47 33.11
C PRO A 183 11.49 -5.98 32.80
N GLN A 184 10.77 -6.47 33.83
CA GLN A 184 9.37 -6.85 33.68
C GLN A 184 8.49 -5.59 33.66
N LEU A 185 8.03 -5.21 32.48
CA LEU A 185 7.23 -4.02 32.27
C LEU A 185 5.89 -4.42 31.64
N SER A 186 4.89 -3.59 31.87
CA SER A 186 3.57 -3.79 31.25
C SER A 186 3.28 -2.66 30.27
N ARG A 187 2.66 -3.01 29.16
CA ARG A 187 2.02 -2.04 28.26
C ARG A 187 0.86 -1.34 28.96
N PHE A 188 0.40 -0.21 28.42
CA PHE A 188 -0.88 0.36 28.85
C PHE A 188 -2.00 -0.65 28.57
N ASN A 189 -2.63 -1.15 29.64
CA ASN A 189 -3.74 -2.09 29.50
C ASN A 189 -4.98 -1.35 28.99
N ASN A 190 -5.56 -1.90 27.94
CA ASN A 190 -6.87 -1.63 27.38
C ASN A 190 -7.53 -0.30 27.77
N ILE A 191 -7.37 0.71 26.94
CA ILE A 191 -8.33 1.80 26.92
C ILE A 191 -9.61 1.20 26.38
N LYS A 192 -10.52 0.83 27.29
CA LYS A 192 -11.89 0.48 26.90
C LYS A 192 -12.56 1.77 26.47
N ARG A 193 -12.73 1.96 25.16
CA ARG A 193 -13.71 2.94 24.69
C ARG A 193 -15.07 2.46 25.16
N ALA A 194 -15.76 3.29 25.94
CA ALA A 194 -17.20 3.16 26.10
C ALA A 194 -17.83 3.59 24.76
N VAL A 195 -17.97 2.65 23.85
CA VAL A 195 -18.84 2.86 22.69
C VAL A 195 -20.24 2.74 23.26
N PHE A 196 -20.97 3.84 23.37
CA PHE A 196 -22.40 3.77 23.48
C PHE A 196 -22.85 3.11 22.17
N LYS A 197 -23.18 1.83 22.22
CA LYS A 197 -23.92 1.18 21.15
C LYS A 197 -25.31 1.78 21.15
N ASP A 198 -25.48 2.88 20.45
CA ASP A 198 -26.80 3.24 20.00
C ASP A 198 -27.24 2.15 19.02
N ALA A 199 -28.38 1.53 19.27
CA ALA A 199 -28.79 0.30 18.61
C ALA A 199 -29.22 0.50 17.15
N SER A 200 -29.09 1.72 16.62
CA SER A 200 -29.31 2.06 15.21
C SER A 200 -28.28 3.08 14.78
N MET A 201 -27.16 2.62 14.20
CA MET A 201 -26.33 3.50 13.41
C MET A 201 -27.03 3.67 12.06
N ASP A 202 -28.00 4.58 12.00
CA ASP A 202 -28.70 4.92 10.78
C ASP A 202 -27.79 5.79 9.90
N MET A 203 -27.76 5.47 8.60
CA MET A 203 -27.16 6.35 7.61
C MET A 203 -27.96 7.67 7.52
N PRO A 204 -27.34 8.76 7.05
CA PRO A 204 -28.03 10.03 6.90
C PRO A 204 -29.36 9.91 6.13
N ASP A 205 -30.38 10.64 6.55
CA ASP A 205 -31.70 10.67 5.89
C ASP A 205 -31.58 10.93 4.37
N ALA A 206 -30.63 11.78 3.98
CA ALA A 206 -30.36 12.09 2.57
C ALA A 206 -29.96 10.86 1.75
N PHE A 207 -29.31 9.85 2.35
CA PHE A 207 -29.04 8.58 1.66
C PHE A 207 -30.35 7.77 1.47
N HIS A 208 -31.21 7.76 2.49
CA HIS A 208 -32.48 7.04 2.41
C HIS A 208 -33.45 7.66 1.39
N GLU A 209 -33.36 8.96 1.17
CA GLU A 209 -34.17 9.71 0.21
C GLU A 209 -33.58 9.69 -1.22
N ALA A 210 -32.29 9.35 -1.36
CA ALA A 210 -31.61 9.36 -2.65
C ALA A 210 -32.24 8.38 -3.65
N LYS A 211 -32.41 8.84 -4.88
CA LYS A 211 -32.94 8.07 -5.99
C LYS A 211 -31.83 7.34 -6.78
N ARG A 212 -30.63 7.89 -6.76
CA ARG A 212 -29.43 7.41 -7.47
C ARG A 212 -28.22 7.34 -6.53
N PRO A 213 -28.33 6.60 -5.42
CA PRO A 213 -27.21 6.46 -4.50
C PRO A 213 -26.08 5.62 -5.13
N MET A 214 -24.83 6.02 -4.87
CA MET A 214 -23.63 5.28 -5.27
C MET A 214 -22.74 5.04 -4.07
N ILE A 215 -22.19 3.85 -3.94
CA ILE A 215 -21.21 3.48 -2.91
C ILE A 215 -19.84 3.44 -3.58
N VAL A 216 -18.90 4.24 -3.10
CA VAL A 216 -17.54 4.32 -3.63
C VAL A 216 -16.59 3.78 -2.58
N ILE A 217 -15.83 2.75 -2.95
CA ILE A 217 -14.89 2.07 -2.07
C ILE A 217 -13.47 2.32 -2.61
N GLY A 218 -12.75 3.22 -1.94
CA GLY A 218 -11.34 3.46 -2.20
C GLY A 218 -10.45 2.37 -1.60
N GLN A 219 -9.14 2.60 -1.57
CA GLN A 219 -8.18 1.64 -0.99
C GLN A 219 -8.53 1.32 0.47
N LEU A 220 -8.58 0.04 0.80
CA LEU A 220 -8.81 -0.50 2.14
C LEU A 220 -7.86 -1.65 2.42
N ALA A 221 -7.61 -1.95 3.69
CA ALA A 221 -6.87 -3.15 4.08
C ALA A 221 -7.60 -4.42 3.60
N HIS A 222 -6.83 -5.43 3.16
CA HIS A 222 -7.39 -6.70 2.70
C HIS A 222 -8.38 -7.30 3.73
N GLY A 223 -9.57 -7.67 3.27
CA GLY A 223 -10.60 -8.30 4.12
C GLY A 223 -11.33 -7.34 5.07
N THR A 224 -11.21 -6.01 4.91
CA THR A 224 -12.05 -5.04 5.64
C THR A 224 -13.52 -5.21 5.30
N ILE A 225 -13.85 -5.51 4.04
CA ILE A 225 -15.20 -5.80 3.57
C ILE A 225 -15.21 -7.22 3.00
N SER A 226 -16.17 -8.04 3.38
CA SER A 226 -16.29 -9.42 2.90
C SER A 226 -16.82 -9.48 1.47
N HIS A 227 -16.44 -10.52 0.73
CA HIS A 227 -16.99 -10.78 -0.62
C HIS A 227 -18.50 -10.91 -0.62
N GLU A 228 -19.09 -11.48 0.44
CA GLU A 228 -20.54 -11.61 0.59
C GLU A 228 -21.21 -10.22 0.69
N THR A 229 -20.64 -9.32 1.51
CA THR A 229 -21.15 -7.95 1.65
C THR A 229 -21.06 -7.19 0.34
N ILE A 230 -19.91 -7.26 -0.37
CA ILE A 230 -19.74 -6.60 -1.68
C ILE A 230 -20.76 -7.12 -2.68
N ARG A 231 -20.95 -8.45 -2.75
CA ARG A 231 -21.94 -9.05 -3.66
C ARG A 231 -23.34 -8.56 -3.36
N SER A 232 -23.78 -8.65 -2.09
CA SER A 232 -25.13 -8.21 -1.69
C SER A 232 -25.37 -6.72 -1.95
N LEU A 233 -24.35 -5.87 -1.73
CA LEU A 233 -24.41 -4.45 -2.06
C LEU A 233 -24.52 -4.23 -3.57
N SER A 234 -23.75 -4.97 -4.38
CA SER A 234 -23.73 -4.84 -5.82
C SER A 234 -25.01 -5.32 -6.51
N GLU A 235 -25.76 -6.22 -5.87
CA GLU A 235 -27.08 -6.66 -6.34
C GLU A 235 -28.15 -5.56 -6.15
N LYS A 236 -27.87 -4.53 -5.36
CA LYS A 236 -28.83 -3.50 -4.94
C LYS A 236 -28.42 -2.07 -5.28
N TYR A 237 -27.15 -1.77 -5.19
CA TYR A 237 -26.58 -0.44 -5.37
C TYR A 237 -25.54 -0.44 -6.48
N VAL A 238 -25.32 0.72 -7.07
CA VAL A 238 -24.12 0.95 -7.88
C VAL A 238 -22.93 1.05 -6.93
N VAL A 239 -22.05 0.03 -6.95
CA VAL A 239 -20.86 -0.05 -6.10
C VAL A 239 -19.63 0.13 -6.98
N MET A 240 -18.90 1.24 -6.80
CA MET A 240 -17.65 1.51 -7.49
C MET A 240 -16.48 1.08 -6.58
N SER A 241 -15.69 0.12 -7.02
CA SER A 241 -14.47 -0.30 -6.33
C SER A 241 -13.31 -0.53 -7.31
N GLU A 242 -12.13 -0.75 -6.76
CA GLU A 242 -10.92 -1.10 -7.50
C GLU A 242 -10.26 -2.31 -6.83
N PRO A 243 -9.30 -3.01 -7.48
CA PRO A 243 -8.63 -4.18 -6.91
C PRO A 243 -7.90 -3.95 -5.57
N LEU A 244 -7.74 -2.69 -5.14
CA LEU A 244 -7.12 -2.30 -3.88
C LEU A 244 -8.08 -2.29 -2.68
N SER A 245 -9.30 -2.75 -2.85
CA SER A 245 -10.31 -2.85 -1.77
C SER A 245 -10.88 -4.26 -1.69
N SER A 246 -12.07 -4.49 -2.16
CA SER A 246 -12.71 -5.81 -2.24
C SER A 246 -13.33 -5.96 -3.62
N PRO A 247 -12.55 -6.26 -4.65
CA PRO A 247 -13.03 -6.27 -6.02
C PRO A 247 -14.01 -7.43 -6.23
N SER A 248 -14.98 -7.18 -7.11
CA SER A 248 -15.86 -8.15 -7.69
C SER A 248 -16.03 -7.79 -9.15
N TYR A 249 -16.27 -8.74 -10.03
CA TYR A 249 -16.57 -8.47 -11.43
C TYR A 249 -17.72 -7.47 -11.62
N MET A 250 -18.63 -7.36 -10.64
CA MET A 250 -19.76 -6.42 -10.64
C MET A 250 -19.38 -4.99 -10.21
N THR A 251 -18.15 -4.76 -9.72
CA THR A 251 -17.78 -3.49 -9.09
C THR A 251 -16.56 -2.83 -9.72
N ILE A 252 -15.96 -3.45 -10.72
CA ILE A 252 -14.82 -2.95 -11.51
C ILE A 252 -15.30 -2.44 -12.89
N HIS A 253 -14.38 -2.01 -13.76
CA HIS A 253 -14.65 -1.45 -15.11
C HIS A 253 -15.29 -0.06 -15.15
N PHE A 254 -15.34 0.65 -14.03
CA PHE A 254 -15.85 2.02 -14.00
C PHE A 254 -15.01 3.01 -14.81
N ASP A 255 -13.70 2.78 -14.96
CA ASP A 255 -12.83 3.66 -15.76
C ASP A 255 -13.21 3.60 -17.23
N GLU A 256 -13.48 2.41 -17.76
CA GLU A 256 -13.96 2.16 -19.12
C GLU A 256 -15.34 2.78 -19.35
N ALA A 257 -16.29 2.45 -18.49
CA ALA A 257 -17.67 2.95 -18.56
C ALA A 257 -17.70 4.48 -18.52
N ILE A 258 -16.99 5.10 -17.59
CA ILE A 258 -16.95 6.56 -17.45
C ILE A 258 -16.28 7.22 -18.67
N ARG A 259 -15.20 6.65 -19.20
CA ARG A 259 -14.55 7.16 -20.41
C ARG A 259 -15.50 7.18 -21.59
N TYR A 260 -16.29 6.12 -21.75
CA TYR A 260 -17.28 6.04 -22.81
C TYR A 260 -18.42 7.05 -22.59
N ILE A 261 -19.01 7.13 -21.39
CA ILE A 261 -20.10 8.07 -21.06
C ILE A 261 -19.69 9.54 -21.32
N VAL A 262 -18.43 9.88 -21.01
CA VAL A 262 -17.92 11.26 -21.13
C VAL A 262 -17.37 11.56 -22.53
N SER A 263 -17.15 10.55 -23.39
CA SER A 263 -16.61 10.75 -24.74
C SER A 263 -17.62 11.43 -25.66
N ASP A 264 -17.11 12.26 -26.60
CA ASP A 264 -17.93 12.91 -27.64
C ASP A 264 -18.45 11.91 -28.70
N ASN A 265 -17.86 10.71 -28.76
CA ASN A 265 -18.24 9.63 -29.66
C ASN A 265 -19.23 8.63 -29.06
N SER A 266 -19.75 8.90 -27.87
CA SER A 266 -20.75 8.02 -27.27
C SER A 266 -22.00 8.01 -28.12
N SER A 267 -22.49 6.82 -28.51
CA SER A 267 -23.80 6.63 -29.17
C SER A 267 -24.98 6.91 -28.22
N ILE A 268 -24.71 7.29 -26.98
CA ILE A 268 -25.65 7.90 -26.07
C ILE A 268 -25.97 9.25 -26.69
N ASN A 269 -27.20 9.40 -27.21
CA ASN A 269 -27.69 10.55 -27.95
C ASN A 269 -27.21 11.88 -27.34
N ASP A 270 -26.95 12.88 -28.20
CA ASP A 270 -26.45 14.23 -27.85
C ASP A 270 -27.31 15.03 -26.84
N ASP A 271 -28.36 14.45 -26.29
CA ASP A 271 -29.14 15.04 -25.22
C ASP A 271 -28.32 15.02 -23.90
N GLU A 272 -27.91 16.18 -23.45
CA GLU A 272 -27.22 16.42 -22.15
C GLU A 272 -27.97 15.75 -20.99
N ASP A 273 -29.29 15.57 -21.11
CA ASP A 273 -30.17 14.89 -20.17
C ASP A 273 -29.87 13.37 -20.02
N ASP A 274 -29.34 12.71 -21.02
CA ASP A 274 -29.09 11.26 -20.96
C ASP A 274 -27.76 10.94 -20.23
N LYS A 275 -26.74 11.78 -20.36
CA LYS A 275 -25.47 11.63 -19.61
C LYS A 275 -25.66 11.88 -18.12
N THR A 276 -26.55 12.82 -17.74
CA THR A 276 -26.84 13.11 -16.32
C THR A 276 -27.54 11.97 -15.60
N ALA A 277 -28.16 11.06 -16.34
CA ALA A 277 -28.83 9.89 -15.78
C ALA A 277 -27.85 8.87 -15.15
N TYR A 278 -26.55 8.96 -15.47
CA TYR A 278 -25.48 8.18 -14.85
C TYR A 278 -24.88 8.85 -13.60
N TYR A 279 -25.15 10.13 -13.36
CA TYR A 279 -24.63 10.79 -12.16
C TYR A 279 -25.40 10.38 -10.92
N PRO A 280 -24.70 10.03 -9.83
CA PRO A 280 -25.34 9.83 -8.54
C PRO A 280 -25.96 11.13 -8.02
N ASP A 281 -26.97 11.02 -7.18
CA ASP A 281 -27.53 12.14 -6.41
C ASP A 281 -27.14 12.09 -4.93
N TYR A 282 -26.53 11.00 -4.47
CA TYR A 282 -25.86 10.86 -3.19
C TYR A 282 -24.71 9.84 -3.27
N VAL A 283 -23.60 10.10 -2.56
CA VAL A 283 -22.44 9.19 -2.56
C VAL A 283 -22.06 8.80 -1.13
N ILE A 284 -21.94 7.51 -0.87
CA ILE A 284 -21.20 6.98 0.29
C ILE A 284 -19.76 6.74 -0.13
N TYR A 285 -18.80 7.34 0.55
CA TYR A 285 -17.38 7.13 0.33
C TYR A 285 -16.75 6.43 1.54
N VAL A 286 -16.05 5.33 1.30
CA VAL A 286 -15.32 4.58 2.33
C VAL A 286 -13.93 4.23 1.81
N GLY A 287 -12.91 4.28 2.69
CA GLY A 287 -11.52 4.01 2.32
C GLY A 287 -10.78 5.24 1.76
N ASP A 288 -9.54 4.99 1.30
CA ASP A 288 -8.61 6.04 0.90
C ASP A 288 -8.70 6.37 -0.61
N THR A 289 -7.58 6.42 -1.29
CA THR A 289 -7.48 6.89 -2.68
C THR A 289 -8.08 5.91 -3.69
N LEU A 290 -8.56 6.46 -4.83
CA LEU A 290 -8.85 5.72 -6.06
C LEU A 290 -7.68 5.83 -7.05
N VAL A 291 -7.40 4.78 -7.82
CA VAL A 291 -6.43 4.78 -8.92
C VAL A 291 -6.94 5.60 -10.09
N SER A 292 -8.23 5.44 -10.45
CA SER A 292 -8.86 6.10 -11.59
C SER A 292 -9.02 7.61 -11.41
N LYS A 293 -8.32 8.38 -12.25
CA LYS A 293 -8.52 9.84 -12.36
C LYS A 293 -9.85 10.20 -13.03
N PRO A 294 -10.29 9.50 -14.11
CA PRO A 294 -11.62 9.71 -14.69
C PRO A 294 -12.74 9.51 -13.68
N ALA A 295 -12.72 8.46 -12.87
CA ALA A 295 -13.73 8.21 -11.84
C ALA A 295 -13.84 9.37 -10.84
N ARG A 296 -12.71 9.85 -10.32
CA ARG A 296 -12.71 11.03 -9.42
C ARG A 296 -13.27 12.29 -10.07
N ARG A 297 -12.94 12.53 -11.35
CA ARG A 297 -13.47 13.68 -12.09
C ARG A 297 -14.97 13.54 -12.32
N PHE A 298 -15.43 12.36 -12.70
CA PHE A 298 -16.85 12.06 -12.87
C PHE A 298 -17.65 12.33 -11.60
N LEU A 299 -17.20 11.78 -10.48
CA LEU A 299 -17.84 11.97 -9.17
C LEU A 299 -17.90 13.45 -8.75
N ARG A 300 -16.82 14.21 -8.96
CA ARG A 300 -16.78 15.67 -8.72
C ARG A 300 -17.77 16.45 -9.60
N ASN A 301 -17.91 16.03 -10.86
CA ASN A 301 -18.85 16.67 -11.79
C ASN A 301 -20.30 16.38 -11.44
N ALA A 302 -20.60 15.26 -10.81
CA ALA A 302 -21.93 14.91 -10.32
C ALA A 302 -22.43 15.89 -9.27
N LYS A 303 -21.52 16.50 -8.48
CA LYS A 303 -21.83 17.45 -7.38
C LYS A 303 -22.84 16.89 -6.37
N ALA A 304 -22.90 15.57 -6.24
CA ALA A 304 -23.79 14.89 -5.31
C ALA A 304 -23.31 15.09 -3.88
N PRO A 305 -24.18 15.39 -2.91
CA PRO A 305 -23.84 15.33 -1.50
C PRO A 305 -23.19 14.00 -1.15
N SER A 306 -22.25 13.98 -0.21
CA SER A 306 -21.53 12.76 0.12
C SER A 306 -21.35 12.55 1.62
N CYS A 307 -21.35 11.27 2.02
CA CYS A 307 -21.05 10.81 3.35
C CYS A 307 -19.70 10.09 3.36
N LEU A 308 -18.81 10.47 4.27
CA LEU A 308 -17.56 9.77 4.52
C LEU A 308 -17.74 8.78 5.67
N ILE A 309 -17.45 7.51 5.44
CA ILE A 309 -17.32 6.49 6.50
C ILE A 309 -15.82 6.39 6.83
N THR A 310 -15.44 6.71 8.06
CA THR A 310 -14.04 6.72 8.50
C THR A 310 -13.89 6.18 9.93
N PRO A 311 -12.79 5.48 10.24
CA PRO A 311 -12.46 5.10 11.61
C PRO A 311 -11.94 6.24 12.49
N ASP A 312 -11.62 7.39 11.91
CA ASP A 312 -11.12 8.56 12.63
C ASP A 312 -11.71 9.85 12.07
N ALA A 313 -12.76 10.37 12.72
CA ALA A 313 -13.38 11.62 12.33
C ALA A 313 -12.49 12.88 12.55
N ALA A 314 -11.31 12.73 13.16
CA ALA A 314 -10.31 13.79 13.22
C ALA A 314 -9.48 13.90 11.93
N ASP A 315 -9.51 12.87 11.09
CA ASP A 315 -8.81 12.81 9.80
C ASP A 315 -9.83 12.84 8.65
N ILE A 316 -10.30 14.05 8.33
CA ILE A 316 -11.37 14.27 7.35
C ILE A 316 -10.79 14.44 5.96
N HIS A 317 -11.27 13.61 5.03
CA HIS A 317 -10.99 13.73 3.61
C HIS A 317 -12.27 14.01 2.82
N ASP A 318 -12.22 14.99 1.93
CA ASP A 318 -13.31 15.29 0.98
C ASP A 318 -12.79 15.18 -0.46
N PRO A 319 -12.59 13.96 -0.97
CA PRO A 319 -12.05 13.75 -2.33
C PRO A 319 -13.02 14.21 -3.42
N LEU A 320 -14.32 14.35 -3.10
CA LEU A 320 -15.37 14.69 -4.04
C LEU A 320 -15.75 16.18 -4.02
N MET A 321 -15.30 16.92 -3.02
CA MET A 321 -15.61 18.34 -2.78
C MET A 321 -17.11 18.58 -2.47
N THR A 322 -17.79 17.60 -1.89
CA THR A 322 -19.23 17.62 -1.64
C THR A 322 -19.62 16.96 -0.31
N LEU A 323 -18.68 16.82 0.61
CA LEU A 323 -18.89 16.17 1.90
C LEU A 323 -19.92 16.93 2.74
N THR A 324 -21.01 16.25 3.11
CA THR A 324 -22.07 16.77 3.98
C THR A 324 -22.16 16.02 5.30
N ASP A 325 -21.81 14.74 5.31
CA ASP A 325 -22.00 13.85 6.43
C ASP A 325 -20.74 13.03 6.73
N ILE A 326 -20.51 12.72 8.00
CA ILE A 326 -19.42 11.85 8.43
C ILE A 326 -19.98 10.79 9.39
N VAL A 327 -19.70 9.54 9.10
CA VAL A 327 -20.00 8.41 9.98
C VAL A 327 -18.69 7.86 10.52
N GLU A 328 -18.44 8.06 11.82
CA GLU A 328 -17.27 7.46 12.49
C GLU A 328 -17.61 6.03 12.88
N CYS A 329 -16.87 5.07 12.30
CA CYS A 329 -17.10 3.65 12.47
C CYS A 329 -15.76 2.91 12.56
N ASP A 330 -15.55 2.11 13.59
CA ASP A 330 -14.33 1.30 13.71
C ASP A 330 -14.14 0.40 12.47
N SER A 331 -12.90 0.18 12.05
CA SER A 331 -12.56 -0.62 10.85
C SER A 331 -13.22 -2.01 10.85
N ASP A 332 -13.28 -2.66 12.01
CA ASP A 332 -13.93 -3.97 12.17
C ASP A 332 -15.47 -3.92 12.02
N SER A 333 -16.07 -2.74 12.15
CA SER A 333 -17.52 -2.51 12.05
C SER A 333 -17.96 -2.03 10.67
N ILE A 334 -17.04 -1.58 9.82
CA ILE A 334 -17.35 -1.08 8.45
C ILE A 334 -18.13 -2.14 7.66
N ASN A 335 -17.68 -3.39 7.70
CA ASN A 335 -18.36 -4.47 6.98
C ASN A 335 -19.82 -4.65 7.44
N ALA A 336 -20.07 -4.61 8.75
CA ALA A 336 -21.42 -4.77 9.30
C ALA A 336 -22.31 -3.56 8.97
N LEU A 337 -21.75 -2.36 9.01
CA LEU A 337 -22.46 -1.13 8.61
C LEU A 337 -22.86 -1.19 7.14
N LEU A 338 -21.95 -1.54 6.25
CA LEU A 338 -22.25 -1.66 4.82
C LEU A 338 -23.25 -2.79 4.54
N ALA A 339 -23.14 -3.92 5.23
CA ALA A 339 -24.10 -5.03 5.09
C ALA A 339 -25.52 -4.61 5.49
N SER A 340 -25.68 -3.75 6.51
CA SER A 340 -26.99 -3.26 6.93
C SER A 340 -27.72 -2.42 5.88
N LEU A 341 -26.99 -1.83 4.91
CA LEU A 341 -27.60 -1.10 3.80
C LEU A 341 -28.42 -2.01 2.87
N CYS A 342 -28.11 -3.31 2.85
CA CYS A 342 -28.85 -4.28 2.05
C CYS A 342 -30.29 -4.48 2.55
N ASP A 343 -30.59 -4.17 3.81
CA ASP A 343 -31.92 -4.31 4.40
C ASP A 343 -32.88 -3.16 4.03
N ALA A 344 -32.34 -2.04 3.48
CA ALA A 344 -33.17 -0.90 3.08
C ALA A 344 -34.13 -1.29 1.94
N PRO A 345 -35.36 -0.75 1.89
CA PRO A 345 -36.31 -1.06 0.82
C PRO A 345 -35.85 -0.54 -0.54
N ASP A 346 -36.12 -1.30 -1.59
CA ASP A 346 -35.87 -0.86 -2.96
C ASP A 346 -36.92 0.16 -3.42
N THR A 347 -36.51 1.01 -4.33
CA THR A 347 -37.39 1.94 -5.04
C THR A 347 -37.19 1.81 -6.56
N ASP A 348 -38.24 2.10 -7.34
CA ASP A 348 -38.16 2.02 -8.79
C ASP A 348 -37.05 2.89 -9.39
N ASP A 349 -36.77 4.05 -8.76
CA ASP A 349 -35.72 4.96 -9.21
C ASP A 349 -34.32 4.36 -8.98
N ARG A 350 -34.08 3.73 -7.81
CA ARG A 350 -32.82 3.04 -7.48
C ARG A 350 -32.57 1.86 -8.38
N CYS A 351 -33.59 1.02 -8.58
CA CYS A 351 -33.49 -0.13 -9.48
C CYS A 351 -33.13 0.31 -10.90
N ARG A 352 -33.79 1.35 -11.45
CA ARG A 352 -33.46 1.89 -12.78
C ARG A 352 -32.03 2.42 -12.88
N PHE A 353 -31.54 3.08 -11.85
CA PHE A 353 -30.17 3.59 -11.80
C PHE A 353 -29.16 2.45 -11.75
N HIS A 354 -29.40 1.46 -10.88
CA HIS A 354 -28.59 0.26 -10.75
C HIS A 354 -28.53 -0.51 -12.07
N ASP A 355 -29.68 -0.87 -12.65
CA ASP A 355 -29.76 -1.68 -13.87
C ASP A 355 -29.06 -1.00 -15.06
N ARG A 356 -29.17 0.35 -15.15
CA ARG A 356 -28.47 1.14 -16.16
C ARG A 356 -26.96 1.00 -16.05
N TRP A 357 -26.40 1.14 -14.87
CA TRP A 357 -24.98 0.97 -14.63
C TRP A 357 -24.53 -0.48 -14.83
N GLN A 358 -25.29 -1.43 -14.30
CA GLN A 358 -24.93 -2.84 -14.37
C GLN A 358 -24.87 -3.34 -15.81
N SER A 359 -25.86 -3.02 -16.62
CA SER A 359 -25.88 -3.39 -18.05
C SER A 359 -24.65 -2.84 -18.79
N PHE A 360 -24.19 -1.67 -18.41
CA PHE A 360 -23.03 -1.05 -19.04
C PHE A 360 -21.70 -1.63 -18.52
N LEU A 361 -21.59 -1.90 -17.23
CA LEU A 361 -20.43 -2.57 -16.66
C LEU A 361 -20.26 -4.00 -17.20
N ASP A 362 -21.37 -4.74 -17.38
CA ASP A 362 -21.37 -6.06 -18.00
C ASP A 362 -20.83 -6.01 -19.44
N ALA A 363 -21.21 -4.98 -20.21
CA ALA A 363 -20.68 -4.79 -21.55
C ALA A 363 -19.17 -4.46 -21.54
N CYS A 364 -18.70 -3.65 -20.58
CA CYS A 364 -17.28 -3.36 -20.41
C CYS A 364 -16.49 -4.62 -19.99
N ALA A 365 -17.03 -5.42 -19.08
CA ALA A 365 -16.44 -6.69 -18.68
C ALA A 365 -16.31 -7.67 -19.86
N ALA A 366 -17.39 -7.84 -20.63
CA ALA A 366 -17.38 -8.69 -21.82
C ALA A 366 -16.36 -8.19 -22.87
N HIS A 367 -16.20 -6.87 -23.01
CA HIS A 367 -15.18 -6.29 -23.88
C HIS A 367 -13.76 -6.60 -23.36
N ALA A 368 -13.49 -6.44 -22.06
CA ALA A 368 -12.20 -6.74 -21.46
C ALA A 368 -11.79 -8.21 -21.65
N ASP A 369 -12.74 -9.13 -21.48
CA ASP A 369 -12.54 -10.55 -21.69
C ASP A 369 -12.26 -10.90 -23.17
N ALA A 370 -13.03 -10.32 -24.08
CA ALA A 370 -12.92 -10.59 -25.52
C ALA A 370 -11.71 -9.90 -26.18
N TYR A 371 -11.24 -8.78 -25.61
CA TYR A 371 -10.13 -8.03 -26.20
C TYR A 371 -8.82 -8.80 -26.15
N THR A 372 -8.20 -9.00 -27.30
CA THR A 372 -6.90 -9.69 -27.43
C THR A 372 -5.84 -8.67 -27.79
N PRO A 373 -5.07 -8.16 -26.83
CA PRO A 373 -4.01 -7.19 -27.08
C PRO A 373 -2.85 -7.82 -27.85
N GLU A 374 -2.27 -7.06 -28.78
CA GLU A 374 -0.96 -7.38 -29.36
C GLU A 374 0.12 -7.41 -28.25
N TYR A 375 1.29 -8.00 -28.55
CA TYR A 375 2.40 -8.09 -27.59
C TYR A 375 2.71 -6.72 -26.97
N SER A 376 2.51 -6.60 -25.66
CA SER A 376 2.57 -5.35 -24.90
C SER A 376 2.55 -5.63 -23.40
N GLN A 377 2.73 -4.62 -22.56
CA GLN A 377 2.48 -4.71 -21.11
C GLN A 377 1.04 -5.16 -20.82
N MET A 378 0.07 -4.68 -21.60
CA MET A 378 -1.34 -5.06 -21.46
C MET A 378 -1.56 -6.56 -21.73
N ALA A 379 -0.96 -7.10 -22.79
CA ALA A 379 -1.00 -8.53 -23.07
C ALA A 379 -0.36 -9.36 -21.95
N THR A 380 0.74 -8.86 -21.40
CA THR A 380 1.46 -9.50 -20.30
C THR A 380 0.61 -9.60 -19.05
N VAL A 381 -0.02 -8.49 -18.63
CA VAL A 381 -0.87 -8.47 -17.43
C VAL A 381 -2.13 -9.29 -17.66
N LYS A 382 -2.81 -9.17 -18.80
CA LYS A 382 -3.99 -9.99 -19.12
C LYS A 382 -3.66 -11.48 -19.01
N TYR A 383 -2.61 -11.93 -19.70
CA TYR A 383 -2.22 -13.34 -19.67
C TYR A 383 -1.83 -13.80 -18.26
N PHE A 384 -1.14 -12.97 -17.48
CA PHE A 384 -0.80 -13.27 -16.10
C PHE A 384 -2.05 -13.48 -15.24
N GLU A 385 -3.02 -12.58 -15.32
CA GLU A 385 -4.28 -12.68 -14.55
C GLU A 385 -5.12 -13.90 -14.98
N GLU A 386 -5.17 -14.21 -16.28
CA GLU A 386 -5.81 -15.42 -16.79
C GLU A 386 -5.16 -16.70 -16.22
N GLN A 387 -3.82 -16.73 -16.15
CA GLN A 387 -3.12 -17.88 -15.57
C GLN A 387 -3.32 -18.00 -14.06
N LEU A 388 -3.48 -16.87 -13.33
CA LEU A 388 -3.79 -16.90 -11.90
C LEU A 388 -5.15 -17.52 -11.61
N ALA A 389 -6.16 -17.21 -12.43
CA ALA A 389 -7.51 -17.75 -12.27
C ALA A 389 -7.57 -19.28 -12.42
N ASP A 390 -6.62 -19.87 -13.14
CA ASP A 390 -6.53 -21.31 -13.36
C ASP A 390 -5.74 -22.06 -12.26
N LEU A 391 -5.10 -21.32 -11.32
CA LEU A 391 -4.28 -21.93 -10.27
C LEU A 391 -5.09 -22.12 -8.98
N ASP A 392 -4.99 -23.31 -8.41
CA ASP A 392 -5.60 -23.67 -7.10
C ASP A 392 -4.56 -23.50 -5.95
N ILE A 393 -3.95 -22.31 -5.88
CA ILE A 393 -2.98 -21.94 -4.84
C ILE A 393 -3.20 -20.50 -4.39
N ASP A 394 -2.93 -20.23 -3.11
CA ASP A 394 -2.97 -18.87 -2.58
C ASP A 394 -1.77 -18.05 -3.09
N ILE A 395 -2.06 -16.95 -3.76
CA ILE A 395 -1.05 -16.04 -4.31
C ILE A 395 -1.34 -14.60 -3.84
N CYS A 396 -0.31 -13.95 -3.32
CA CYS A 396 -0.36 -12.55 -2.95
C CYS A 396 0.23 -11.71 -4.09
N VAL A 397 -0.57 -10.87 -4.74
CA VAL A 397 -0.15 -10.09 -5.90
C VAL A 397 0.05 -8.62 -5.56
N HIS A 398 1.27 -8.14 -5.73
CA HIS A 398 1.65 -6.74 -5.58
C HIS A 398 1.81 -6.10 -6.95
N TYR A 399 1.13 -4.99 -7.19
CA TYR A 399 1.32 -4.17 -8.38
C TYR A 399 2.00 -2.85 -8.00
N ALA A 400 3.07 -2.52 -8.71
CA ALA A 400 3.70 -1.21 -8.56
C ALA A 400 2.85 -0.10 -9.16
N ASN A 401 3.11 1.12 -8.74
CA ASN A 401 2.45 2.31 -9.27
C ASN A 401 2.63 2.50 -10.79
N SER A 402 1.94 3.48 -11.37
CA SER A 402 1.96 3.82 -12.78
C SER A 402 1.16 2.85 -13.66
N SER A 403 1.74 2.30 -14.74
CA SER A 403 1.02 1.44 -15.70
C SER A 403 0.59 0.12 -15.07
N ALA A 404 1.42 -0.49 -14.25
CA ALA A 404 1.17 -1.81 -13.67
C ALA A 404 -0.17 -1.87 -12.92
N VAL A 405 -0.39 -1.00 -11.92
CA VAL A 405 -1.66 -0.99 -11.17
C VAL A 405 -2.87 -0.59 -12.00
N ARG A 406 -2.68 0.21 -13.06
CA ARG A 406 -3.79 0.59 -13.95
C ARG A 406 -4.24 -0.57 -14.82
N LEU A 407 -3.31 -1.42 -15.26
CA LEU A 407 -3.62 -2.65 -15.98
C LEU A 407 -4.28 -3.67 -15.04
N ALA A 408 -3.85 -3.72 -13.77
CA ALA A 408 -4.55 -4.51 -12.75
C ALA A 408 -6.01 -4.07 -12.58
N CYS A 409 -6.30 -2.76 -12.60
CA CYS A 409 -7.69 -2.26 -12.52
C CYS A 409 -8.58 -2.71 -13.68
N ILE A 410 -7.99 -3.17 -14.80
CA ILE A 410 -8.75 -3.74 -15.93
C ILE A 410 -8.98 -5.25 -15.75
N TYR A 411 -7.94 -5.99 -15.30
CA TYR A 411 -7.94 -7.45 -15.40
C TYR A 411 -7.97 -8.19 -14.06
N ALA A 412 -7.51 -7.57 -12.95
CA ALA A 412 -7.47 -8.26 -11.66
C ALA A 412 -8.85 -8.32 -11.00
N GLN A 413 -9.32 -9.55 -10.71
CA GLN A 413 -10.58 -9.83 -10.02
C GLN A 413 -10.36 -10.29 -8.57
N HIS A 414 -9.16 -10.09 -8.04
CA HIS A 414 -8.75 -10.40 -6.68
C HIS A 414 -8.15 -9.16 -6.01
N TYR A 415 -7.92 -9.23 -4.70
CA TYR A 415 -7.28 -8.14 -3.98
C TYR A 415 -5.82 -7.95 -4.42
N VAL A 416 -5.45 -6.70 -4.65
CA VAL A 416 -4.12 -6.30 -5.10
C VAL A 416 -3.46 -5.40 -4.07
N TRP A 417 -2.25 -5.74 -3.65
CA TRP A 417 -1.42 -4.87 -2.81
C TRP A 417 -0.68 -3.85 -3.68
N CYS A 418 -0.69 -2.59 -3.26
CA CYS A 418 0.00 -1.50 -3.95
C CYS A 418 0.36 -0.37 -2.99
N ASN A 419 1.52 0.24 -3.16
CA ASN A 419 1.93 1.44 -2.43
C ASN A 419 1.19 2.66 -2.96
N ARG A 420 -0.08 2.83 -2.58
CA ARG A 420 -0.97 3.89 -3.07
C ARG A 420 -1.22 5.02 -2.08
N GLY A 421 -0.58 5.02 -0.92
CA GLY A 421 -0.65 6.12 0.03
C GLY A 421 -0.11 7.42 -0.56
N VAL A 422 1.14 7.40 -1.04
CA VAL A 422 1.81 8.56 -1.67
C VAL A 422 1.88 8.43 -3.20
N ASN A 423 1.82 7.22 -3.72
CA ASN A 423 1.91 6.90 -5.16
C ASN A 423 3.31 7.10 -5.76
N GLY A 424 4.38 7.00 -4.98
CA GLY A 424 5.76 7.03 -5.46
C GLY A 424 6.12 5.78 -6.29
N ILE A 425 7.24 5.85 -7.01
CA ILE A 425 7.77 4.70 -7.75
C ILE A 425 8.80 3.92 -6.93
N GLU A 426 9.26 4.47 -5.82
CA GLU A 426 10.15 3.82 -4.86
C GLU A 426 9.42 2.79 -4.01
N GLY A 427 10.16 1.80 -3.53
CA GLY A 427 9.74 0.91 -2.46
C GLY A 427 8.75 -0.19 -2.82
N SER A 428 8.18 -0.21 -4.02
CA SER A 428 7.18 -1.24 -4.39
C SER A 428 7.77 -2.66 -4.35
N LEU A 429 9.00 -2.84 -4.85
CA LEU A 429 9.70 -4.12 -4.80
C LEU A 429 10.09 -4.47 -3.37
N SER A 430 10.61 -3.50 -2.60
CA SER A 430 10.98 -3.68 -1.19
C SER A 430 9.78 -4.06 -0.33
N THR A 431 8.60 -3.46 -0.56
CA THR A 431 7.36 -3.82 0.14
C THR A 431 6.93 -5.25 -0.17
N ALA A 432 6.90 -5.65 -1.44
CA ALA A 432 6.58 -7.02 -1.85
C ALA A 432 7.58 -8.03 -1.30
N ALA A 433 8.87 -7.69 -1.32
CA ALA A 433 9.94 -8.52 -0.76
C ALA A 433 9.78 -8.69 0.77
N GLY A 434 9.51 -7.61 1.50
CA GLY A 434 9.21 -7.66 2.94
C GLY A 434 7.96 -8.50 3.23
N PHE A 435 6.89 -8.31 2.47
CA PHE A 435 5.66 -9.08 2.58
C PHE A 435 5.92 -10.59 2.41
N SER A 436 6.69 -10.98 1.39
CA SER A 436 7.02 -12.38 1.10
C SER A 436 7.74 -13.11 2.25
N LEU A 437 8.37 -12.36 3.16
CA LEU A 437 9.04 -12.94 4.34
C LEU A 437 8.07 -13.33 5.45
N ALA A 438 6.85 -12.80 5.44
CA ALA A 438 5.82 -13.07 6.44
C ALA A 438 4.90 -14.23 6.07
N THR A 439 4.86 -14.64 4.81
CA THR A 439 4.03 -15.75 4.32
C THR A 439 4.88 -16.84 3.66
N HIS A 440 4.28 -18.03 3.51
CA HIS A 440 4.79 -19.12 2.66
C HIS A 440 4.15 -19.11 1.28
N ASP A 441 3.06 -18.38 1.10
CA ASP A 441 2.36 -18.24 -0.17
C ASP A 441 3.24 -17.54 -1.19
N MET A 442 3.03 -17.84 -2.46
CA MET A 442 3.72 -17.15 -3.53
C MET A 442 3.37 -15.66 -3.49
N THR A 443 4.38 -14.82 -3.52
CA THR A 443 4.23 -13.36 -3.59
C THR A 443 4.74 -12.90 -4.95
N VAL A 444 3.84 -12.41 -5.80
CA VAL A 444 4.20 -11.90 -7.14
C VAL A 444 4.22 -10.38 -7.11
N CYS A 445 5.31 -9.78 -7.60
CA CYS A 445 5.44 -8.34 -7.79
C CYS A 445 5.46 -8.01 -9.28
N VAL A 446 4.41 -7.34 -9.78
CA VAL A 446 4.35 -6.80 -11.15
C VAL A 446 4.80 -5.35 -11.11
N ILE A 447 5.91 -5.04 -11.76
CA ILE A 447 6.61 -3.77 -11.58
C ILE A 447 7.15 -3.23 -12.92
N GLY A 448 7.05 -1.91 -13.13
CA GLY A 448 7.69 -1.23 -14.26
C GLY A 448 9.20 -1.04 -14.04
N ASP A 449 9.92 -0.83 -15.13
CA ASP A 449 11.38 -0.71 -15.18
C ASP A 449 11.95 0.41 -14.30
N LEU A 450 11.44 1.62 -14.41
CA LEU A 450 11.93 2.74 -13.59
C LEU A 450 11.74 2.47 -12.10
N SER A 451 10.61 1.90 -11.71
CA SER A 451 10.36 1.54 -10.31
C SER A 451 11.29 0.42 -9.83
N PHE A 452 11.53 -0.59 -10.67
CA PHE A 452 12.45 -1.69 -10.38
C PHE A 452 13.88 -1.20 -10.20
N PHE A 453 14.42 -0.45 -11.17
CA PHE A 453 15.80 0.05 -11.10
C PHE A 453 15.99 1.06 -9.97
N TYR A 454 14.97 1.86 -9.65
CA TYR A 454 15.01 2.76 -8.51
C TYR A 454 15.04 2.01 -7.17
N ASP A 455 14.38 0.85 -7.07
CA ASP A 455 14.26 0.05 -5.84
C ASP A 455 15.09 -1.26 -5.89
N GLN A 456 16.08 -1.38 -6.77
CA GLN A 456 16.87 -2.60 -6.98
C GLN A 456 17.60 -3.08 -5.71
N ASN A 457 17.90 -2.18 -4.75
CA ASN A 457 18.51 -2.54 -3.48
C ASN A 457 17.62 -3.43 -2.61
N ALA A 458 16.33 -3.55 -2.93
CA ALA A 458 15.45 -4.57 -2.37
C ALA A 458 16.02 -6.00 -2.51
N LEU A 459 16.79 -6.25 -3.56
CA LEU A 459 17.35 -7.57 -3.85
C LEU A 459 18.72 -7.80 -3.19
N TRP A 460 19.34 -6.76 -2.67
CA TRP A 460 20.68 -6.82 -2.05
C TRP A 460 20.59 -7.20 -0.57
N ASN A 461 20.19 -8.42 -0.29
CA ASN A 461 20.22 -9.01 1.05
C ASN A 461 19.99 -10.54 0.97
N SER A 462 20.24 -11.24 2.08
CA SER A 462 20.14 -12.70 2.16
C SER A 462 18.81 -13.22 2.73
N ASN A 463 17.80 -12.38 2.90
CA ASN A 463 16.53 -12.79 3.51
C ASN A 463 15.58 -13.46 2.52
N LEU A 464 15.75 -13.20 1.21
CA LEU A 464 14.81 -13.56 0.17
C LEU A 464 14.74 -15.08 -0.04
N ARG A 465 13.53 -15.54 -0.36
CA ARG A 465 13.22 -16.96 -0.58
C ARG A 465 12.55 -17.17 -1.93
N GLY A 466 12.41 -18.45 -2.31
CA GLY A 466 11.84 -18.82 -3.58
C GLY A 466 10.35 -18.51 -3.77
N ASN A 467 9.64 -18.05 -2.74
CA ASN A 467 8.25 -17.63 -2.87
C ASN A 467 8.10 -16.23 -3.47
N LEU A 468 9.16 -15.42 -3.57
CA LEU A 468 9.12 -14.13 -4.27
C LEU A 468 9.26 -14.32 -5.77
N ARG A 469 8.32 -13.82 -6.54
CA ARG A 469 8.28 -13.81 -8.00
C ARG A 469 8.15 -12.37 -8.50
N ILE A 470 8.84 -12.03 -9.58
CA ILE A 470 8.85 -10.67 -10.12
C ILE A 470 8.54 -10.73 -11.62
N ILE A 471 7.54 -9.99 -12.06
CA ILE A 471 7.26 -9.68 -13.46
C ILE A 471 7.69 -8.25 -13.69
N LEU A 472 8.79 -8.08 -14.41
CA LEU A 472 9.33 -6.77 -14.75
C LEU A 472 8.84 -6.37 -16.14
N LEU A 473 8.02 -5.33 -16.20
CA LEU A 473 7.51 -4.73 -17.41
C LEU A 473 8.51 -3.66 -17.88
N ASN A 474 9.39 -4.01 -18.81
CA ASN A 474 10.48 -3.14 -19.27
C ASN A 474 10.19 -2.60 -20.68
N ASN A 475 9.66 -1.39 -20.75
CA ASN A 475 9.49 -0.64 -22.00
C ASN A 475 10.48 0.51 -22.15
N ARG A 476 11.53 0.51 -21.34
CA ARG A 476 12.68 1.41 -21.36
C ARG A 476 12.37 2.85 -21.02
N GLY A 477 11.39 3.09 -20.14
CA GLY A 477 11.09 4.43 -19.65
C GLY A 477 9.69 4.61 -19.10
N GLY A 478 9.35 5.86 -18.77
CA GLY A 478 8.04 6.25 -18.23
C GLY A 478 6.96 6.37 -19.30
N GLY A 479 6.59 5.27 -19.96
CA GLY A 479 5.62 5.23 -21.09
C GLY A 479 4.28 5.90 -20.79
N ILE A 480 3.84 5.91 -19.54
CA ILE A 480 2.59 6.58 -19.13
C ILE A 480 2.59 8.09 -19.43
N PHE A 481 3.76 8.73 -19.48
CA PHE A 481 3.86 10.16 -19.74
C PHE A 481 3.54 10.52 -21.19
N ARG A 482 3.69 9.59 -22.15
CA ARG A 482 3.31 9.82 -23.56
C ARG A 482 1.82 10.08 -23.74
N GLN A 483 0.99 9.66 -22.80
CA GLN A 483 -0.46 9.90 -22.83
C GLN A 483 -0.84 11.32 -22.37
N LEU A 484 0.13 12.13 -21.90
CA LEU A 484 -0.15 13.48 -21.44
C LEU A 484 -0.19 14.45 -22.62
N PRO A 485 -1.32 15.13 -22.85
CA PRO A 485 -1.45 16.08 -23.96
C PRO A 485 -0.38 17.16 -23.93
N GLY A 486 0.27 17.38 -25.08
CA GLY A 486 1.30 18.43 -25.25
C GLY A 486 2.68 18.07 -24.73
N LEU A 487 2.87 16.96 -24.00
CA LEU A 487 4.22 16.58 -23.56
C LEU A 487 5.10 16.10 -24.71
N SER A 488 4.53 15.39 -25.68
CA SER A 488 5.23 14.92 -26.89
C SER A 488 5.91 16.05 -27.69
N ASP A 489 5.39 17.27 -27.57
CA ASP A 489 5.94 18.45 -28.28
C ASP A 489 7.11 19.08 -27.53
N SER A 490 7.41 18.63 -26.32
CA SER A 490 8.51 19.12 -25.52
C SER A 490 9.82 18.40 -25.84
N PRO A 491 10.92 19.12 -26.05
CA PRO A 491 12.25 18.51 -26.21
C PRO A 491 12.75 17.79 -24.96
N ALA A 492 12.09 17.97 -23.82
CA ALA A 492 12.38 17.29 -22.55
C ALA A 492 11.65 15.95 -22.41
N ALA A 493 10.76 15.57 -23.34
CA ALA A 493 9.86 14.44 -23.18
C ALA A 493 10.59 13.11 -22.94
N ASP A 494 11.45 12.71 -23.86
CA ASP A 494 12.05 11.37 -23.84
C ASP A 494 13.16 11.25 -22.78
N ASP A 495 14.14 12.14 -22.78
CA ASP A 495 15.32 11.99 -21.92
C ASP A 495 15.11 12.45 -20.48
N LEU A 496 14.32 13.52 -20.27
CA LEU A 496 14.20 14.12 -18.95
C LEU A 496 12.91 13.74 -18.21
N VAL A 497 11.77 13.65 -18.91
CA VAL A 497 10.49 13.34 -18.26
C VAL A 497 10.22 11.85 -18.28
N MET A 498 10.43 11.17 -19.41
CA MET A 498 10.27 9.73 -19.52
C MET A 498 11.46 8.94 -18.97
N ALA A 499 12.61 9.59 -18.79
CA ALA A 499 13.85 8.97 -18.31
C ALA A 499 14.21 7.70 -19.10
N SER A 500 14.24 7.79 -20.44
CA SER A 500 14.50 6.66 -21.33
C SER A 500 15.87 6.01 -21.06
N HIS A 501 15.92 4.68 -21.13
CA HIS A 501 17.13 3.91 -20.80
C HIS A 501 17.24 2.60 -21.60
N GLU A 502 18.43 1.97 -21.53
CA GLU A 502 18.72 0.66 -22.14
C GLU A 502 19.05 -0.42 -21.08
N ASN A 503 18.71 -0.20 -19.81
CA ASN A 503 19.04 -1.09 -18.71
C ASN A 503 18.24 -2.40 -18.79
N THR A 504 18.86 -3.46 -18.26
CA THR A 504 18.24 -4.78 -18.07
C THR A 504 18.50 -5.30 -16.66
N ALA A 505 17.59 -6.09 -16.12
CA ALA A 505 17.73 -6.67 -14.79
C ALA A 505 18.71 -7.85 -14.72
N GLN A 506 19.22 -8.36 -15.85
CA GLN A 506 20.04 -9.58 -15.89
C GLN A 506 21.27 -9.50 -14.98
N GLY A 507 22.02 -8.39 -15.02
CA GLY A 507 23.20 -8.18 -14.18
C GLY A 507 22.87 -8.18 -12.69
N ILE A 508 21.79 -7.47 -12.33
CA ILE A 508 21.29 -7.38 -10.95
C ILE A 508 20.88 -8.78 -10.44
N CYS A 509 20.14 -9.52 -11.26
CA CYS A 509 19.70 -10.87 -10.91
C CYS A 509 20.89 -11.83 -10.72
N THR A 510 21.88 -11.77 -11.60
CA THR A 510 23.10 -12.59 -11.49
C THR A 510 23.88 -12.28 -10.21
N GLN A 511 24.01 -10.99 -9.87
CA GLN A 511 24.75 -10.55 -8.67
C GLN A 511 24.06 -10.97 -7.37
N ASN A 512 22.73 -11.03 -7.34
CA ASN A 512 21.94 -11.28 -6.14
C ASN A 512 21.32 -12.69 -6.09
N ASP A 513 21.78 -13.62 -6.91
CA ASP A 513 21.29 -15.01 -7.00
C ASP A 513 19.76 -15.11 -7.25
N ILE A 514 19.25 -14.30 -8.16
CA ILE A 514 17.86 -14.32 -8.62
C ILE A 514 17.76 -15.12 -9.91
N GLY A 515 16.81 -16.05 -10.01
CA GLY A 515 16.54 -16.75 -11.25
C GLY A 515 16.01 -15.79 -12.32
N TYR A 516 16.69 -15.69 -13.46
CA TYR A 516 16.36 -14.71 -14.50
C TYR A 516 15.91 -15.37 -15.80
N MET A 517 14.85 -14.82 -16.38
CA MET A 517 14.37 -15.14 -17.72
C MET A 517 13.91 -13.85 -18.42
N SER A 518 14.09 -13.74 -19.73
CA SER A 518 13.59 -12.59 -20.51
C SER A 518 12.60 -13.00 -21.60
N ALA A 519 11.75 -12.08 -22.04
CA ALA A 519 10.83 -12.24 -23.17
C ALA A 519 10.89 -11.02 -24.07
N LYS A 520 10.82 -11.26 -25.40
CA LYS A 520 10.79 -10.24 -26.44
C LYS A 520 9.66 -10.44 -27.45
N ASN A 521 8.81 -11.43 -27.23
CA ASN A 521 7.65 -11.75 -28.03
C ASN A 521 6.60 -12.49 -27.20
N MET A 522 5.42 -12.69 -27.77
CA MET A 522 4.27 -13.30 -27.12
C MET A 522 4.56 -14.71 -26.59
N ASP A 523 5.16 -15.57 -27.40
CA ASP A 523 5.41 -16.97 -27.04
C ASP A 523 6.38 -17.07 -25.85
N GLU A 524 7.47 -16.29 -25.91
CA GLU A 524 8.44 -16.23 -24.81
C GLU A 524 7.81 -15.69 -23.52
N MET A 525 6.95 -14.69 -23.62
CA MET A 525 6.24 -14.10 -22.50
C MET A 525 5.32 -15.14 -21.85
N GLN A 526 4.48 -15.81 -22.63
CA GLN A 526 3.55 -16.83 -22.14
C GLN A 526 4.27 -17.99 -21.45
N ILE A 527 5.26 -18.58 -22.12
CA ILE A 527 6.09 -19.67 -21.53
C ILE A 527 6.75 -19.20 -20.24
N GLY A 528 7.24 -17.97 -20.23
CA GLY A 528 7.92 -17.42 -19.07
C GLY A 528 7.02 -17.16 -17.88
N ILE A 529 5.80 -16.68 -18.09
CA ILE A 529 4.81 -16.48 -17.02
C ILE A 529 4.39 -17.82 -16.42
N VAL A 530 4.04 -18.81 -17.25
CA VAL A 530 3.73 -20.15 -16.76
C VAL A 530 4.89 -20.73 -15.97
N THR A 531 6.14 -20.61 -16.48
CA THR A 531 7.33 -21.08 -15.76
C THR A 531 7.52 -20.36 -14.43
N LEU A 532 7.29 -19.04 -14.38
CA LEU A 532 7.41 -18.25 -13.16
C LEU A 532 6.42 -18.69 -12.08
N LEU A 533 5.20 -19.03 -12.48
CA LEU A 533 4.11 -19.42 -11.57
C LEU A 533 4.19 -20.88 -11.13
N THR A 534 4.69 -21.78 -11.98
CA THR A 534 4.61 -23.23 -11.72
C THR A 534 5.93 -23.86 -11.27
N ARG A 535 7.09 -23.22 -11.57
CA ARG A 535 8.38 -23.79 -11.24
C ARG A 535 8.72 -23.61 -9.75
N GLU A 536 8.99 -24.69 -9.05
CA GLU A 536 9.57 -24.64 -7.71
C GLU A 536 10.98 -24.04 -7.75
N SER A 537 11.29 -23.19 -6.78
CA SER A 537 12.59 -22.55 -6.64
C SER A 537 12.88 -22.20 -5.19
N GLU A 538 14.10 -22.41 -4.73
CA GLU A 538 14.56 -21.97 -3.40
C GLU A 538 14.95 -20.49 -3.39
N ARG A 539 15.20 -19.90 -4.57
CA ARG A 539 15.58 -18.48 -4.75
C ARG A 539 14.51 -17.72 -5.51
N PRO A 540 14.42 -16.39 -5.33
CA PRO A 540 13.50 -15.57 -6.11
C PRO A 540 13.68 -15.74 -7.61
N MET A 541 12.62 -15.53 -8.36
CA MET A 541 12.67 -15.58 -9.82
C MET A 541 12.11 -14.29 -10.42
N LEU A 542 12.74 -13.83 -11.50
CA LEU A 542 12.33 -12.64 -12.24
C LEU A 542 12.12 -13.00 -13.72
N ARG A 543 10.98 -12.55 -14.22
CA ARG A 543 10.65 -12.52 -15.64
C ARG A 543 10.68 -11.08 -16.14
N GLU A 544 11.66 -10.74 -17.00
CA GLU A 544 11.75 -9.44 -17.65
C GLU A 544 11.07 -9.51 -19.02
N VAL A 545 10.02 -8.70 -19.22
CA VAL A 545 9.25 -8.62 -20.47
C VAL A 545 9.59 -7.30 -21.14
N PHE A 546 10.31 -7.38 -22.26
CA PHE A 546 10.68 -6.21 -23.05
C PHE A 546 9.56 -5.86 -24.02
N THR A 547 8.99 -4.68 -23.88
CA THR A 547 7.98 -4.13 -24.80
C THR A 547 8.46 -2.81 -25.39
N ASP A 548 7.66 -2.22 -26.28
CA ASP A 548 7.88 -0.90 -26.82
C ASP A 548 6.82 0.08 -26.28
N CYS A 549 7.23 1.26 -25.84
CA CYS A 549 6.31 2.27 -25.28
C CYS A 549 5.18 2.65 -26.24
N ASN A 550 5.46 2.72 -27.55
CA ASN A 550 4.42 3.10 -28.53
C ASN A 550 3.43 1.96 -28.77
N ASP A 551 3.90 0.70 -28.72
CA ASP A 551 3.01 -0.45 -28.89
C ASP A 551 2.17 -0.67 -27.62
N ASP A 552 2.72 -0.43 -26.42
CA ASP A 552 1.97 -0.40 -25.16
C ASP A 552 0.85 0.66 -25.22
N MET A 553 1.16 1.86 -25.70
CA MET A 553 0.19 2.94 -25.85
C MET A 553 -0.90 2.59 -26.87
N LYS A 554 -0.53 2.04 -28.04
CA LYS A 554 -1.50 1.63 -29.07
C LYS A 554 -2.44 0.53 -28.58
N ALA A 555 -1.92 -0.45 -27.81
CA ALA A 555 -2.74 -1.51 -27.24
C ALA A 555 -3.81 -0.94 -26.30
N LEU A 556 -3.43 -0.01 -25.44
CA LEU A 556 -4.34 0.66 -24.50
C LEU A 556 -5.34 1.59 -25.22
N GLU A 557 -4.91 2.35 -26.24
CA GLU A 557 -5.79 3.20 -27.03
C GLU A 557 -6.83 2.39 -27.82
N LYS A 558 -6.42 1.24 -28.38
CA LYS A 558 -7.35 0.33 -29.07
C LYS A 558 -8.37 -0.25 -28.09
N TYR A 559 -7.94 -0.61 -26.88
CA TYR A 559 -8.82 -1.12 -25.83
C TYR A 559 -9.91 -0.13 -25.44
N PHE A 560 -9.57 1.14 -25.24
CA PHE A 560 -10.53 2.19 -24.87
C PHE A 560 -11.36 2.75 -26.03
N LYS A 561 -11.15 2.29 -27.26
CA LYS A 561 -12.06 2.55 -28.40
C LYS A 561 -13.15 1.48 -28.44
N LEU A 562 -14.07 1.57 -27.46
CA LEU A 562 -15.26 0.72 -27.36
C LEU A 562 -16.18 0.88 -28.56
#